data_473a6093bb1fea22efab41be0434f755
#
_entry.id   473a6093bb1fea22efab41be0434f755
#
_cell.length_a   1.000
_cell.length_b   1.000
_cell.length_c   1.000
_cell.angle_alpha   90.00
_cell.angle_beta   90.00
_cell.angle_gamma   90.00
#
_symmetry.space_group_name_H-M   'P 1'
#
loop_
_entity.id
_entity.type
_entity.pdbx_description
1 polymer ?
#
loop_
_entity_poly.entity_id
_entity_poly.type
_entity_poly.pdbx_seq_one_letter_code
_entity_poly.pdbx_strand_id
1 'polypeptide(L)'
;LLDANLRDLEFSDPKNEKTYSLNPESNTSLFVRPRGLHLDDKNVLLNGAPVSGAFLDFALYTFHNAKLRLENGIGTYFYIPKLENSSESQLWDDIFSFSDDELNLPRGTLRATVLLETISASFEIEEILYSLKEHSLGMNAGRWDYIFSAIKKHRDLPEINFPDRSQITMTVPFMKAYTELLVESCHKRGAHAIGGMSAFIPNRKDPEVTEKAFENVKNDKLREATMGFDGSWVAHPDLVSICKDVFNDHLNGEANQISFVPRYDIEDSMLHNFKIENSSITMEGIHTNIKVGILYMHSWLNGQGAAALFNLMEDAATAEISRSQLWQWLHNSVETKNGDTINESFMEEAFETVFSEINDIENIEKARDEFKKLVFDEDFSDFLTLPAYELIK
;
A
#
# COMPACT_ATOMS: atom_id res chain seq x y z
N LEU A 1 -18.41 -3.54 11.49
CA LEU A 1 -18.52 -2.38 10.57
C LEU A 1 -19.89 -1.70 10.67
N LEU A 2 -20.98 -2.45 10.87
CA LEU A 2 -22.31 -1.85 11.11
C LEU A 2 -22.29 -0.91 12.32
N ASP A 3 -21.84 -1.40 13.47
CA ASP A 3 -21.73 -0.60 14.70
C ASP A 3 -20.80 0.61 14.53
N ALA A 4 -19.72 0.44 13.75
CA ALA A 4 -18.82 1.55 13.41
C ALA A 4 -19.54 2.62 12.56
N ASN A 5 -20.39 2.21 11.62
CA ASN A 5 -21.17 3.14 10.80
C ASN A 5 -22.28 3.85 11.62
N LEU A 6 -22.81 3.19 12.65
CA LEU A 6 -23.76 3.77 13.60
C LEU A 6 -23.09 4.60 14.71
N ARG A 7 -21.76 4.61 14.76
CA ARG A 7 -20.97 5.23 15.85
C ARG A 7 -21.16 4.58 17.23
N ASP A 8 -21.70 3.37 17.28
CA ASP A 8 -21.98 2.63 18.52
C ASP A 8 -20.88 1.63 18.87
N LEU A 9 -19.78 1.60 18.09
CA LEU A 9 -18.67 0.67 18.34
C LEU A 9 -17.88 1.09 19.58
N GLU A 10 -17.84 0.19 20.56
CA GLU A 10 -16.93 0.26 21.70
C GLU A 10 -16.06 -0.99 21.74
N PHE A 11 -14.77 -0.83 22.02
CA PHE A 11 -13.82 -1.91 22.15
C PHE A 11 -12.98 -1.73 23.41
N SER A 12 -12.98 -2.74 24.27
CA SER A 12 -12.11 -2.81 25.45
C SER A 12 -10.93 -3.74 25.14
N ASP A 13 -9.72 -3.19 25.16
CA ASP A 13 -8.49 -3.96 24.98
C ASP A 13 -8.09 -4.63 26.30
N PRO A 14 -8.17 -5.97 26.40
CA PRO A 14 -7.86 -6.68 27.63
C PRO A 14 -6.37 -6.64 28.00
N LYS A 15 -5.48 -6.31 27.03
CA LYS A 15 -4.03 -6.24 27.26
C LYS A 15 -3.61 -4.92 27.89
N ASN A 16 -4.29 -3.84 27.53
CA ASN A 16 -3.92 -2.48 27.96
C ASN A 16 -4.92 -1.86 28.92
N GLU A 17 -6.01 -2.57 29.27
CA GLU A 17 -7.11 -2.08 30.12
C GLU A 17 -7.71 -0.75 29.60
N LYS A 18 -7.67 -0.53 28.29
CA LYS A 18 -8.19 0.67 27.64
C LYS A 18 -9.47 0.37 26.90
N THR A 19 -10.44 1.26 27.06
CA THR A 19 -11.66 1.25 26.24
C THR A 19 -11.57 2.34 25.18
N TYR A 20 -11.89 1.96 23.96
CA TYR A 20 -11.96 2.84 22.81
C TYR A 20 -13.41 2.94 22.35
N SER A 21 -13.88 4.14 22.11
CA SER A 21 -15.19 4.42 21.52
C SER A 21 -15.07 5.41 20.39
N LEU A 22 -16.01 5.38 19.46
CA LEU A 22 -16.07 6.36 18.38
C LEU A 22 -16.66 7.67 18.89
N ASN A 23 -16.11 8.79 18.43
CA ASN A 23 -16.68 10.11 18.70
C ASN A 23 -17.95 10.28 17.86
N PRO A 24 -19.15 10.39 18.46
CA PRO A 24 -20.41 10.56 17.73
C PRO A 24 -20.48 11.88 16.94
N GLU A 25 -19.77 12.91 17.38
CA GLU A 25 -19.72 14.24 16.75
C GLU A 25 -18.70 14.30 15.59
N SER A 26 -17.97 13.21 15.32
CA SER A 26 -16.94 13.20 14.27
C SER A 26 -17.56 13.18 12.87
N ASN A 27 -17.09 14.04 11.99
CA ASN A 27 -17.44 14.07 10.57
C ASN A 27 -16.58 13.13 9.71
N THR A 28 -15.72 12.31 10.34
CA THR A 28 -14.86 11.37 9.63
C THR A 28 -15.68 10.30 8.90
N SER A 29 -15.49 10.16 7.62
CA SER A 29 -16.12 9.10 6.82
C SER A 29 -15.29 7.83 6.85
N LEU A 30 -15.96 6.69 6.91
CA LEU A 30 -15.30 5.39 6.79
C LEU A 30 -15.20 4.98 5.32
N PHE A 31 -14.01 4.60 4.90
CA PHE A 31 -13.73 3.91 3.65
C PHE A 31 -13.37 2.46 3.94
N VAL A 32 -13.93 1.54 3.20
CA VAL A 32 -13.60 0.11 3.31
C VAL A 32 -12.69 -0.28 2.16
N ARG A 33 -11.56 -0.93 2.49
CA ARG A 33 -10.68 -1.53 1.50
C ARG A 33 -10.97 -3.03 1.44
N PRO A 34 -11.66 -3.53 0.40
CA PRO A 34 -11.80 -4.97 0.20
C PRO A 34 -10.44 -5.59 -0.10
N ARG A 35 -10.32 -6.88 0.07
CA ARG A 35 -9.14 -7.62 -0.39
C ARG A 35 -8.92 -7.42 -1.88
N GLY A 36 -7.67 -7.56 -2.35
CA GLY A 36 -7.35 -7.50 -3.77
C GLY A 36 -7.95 -8.67 -4.57
N LEU A 37 -8.16 -8.48 -5.86
CA LEU A 37 -8.73 -9.50 -6.76
C LEU A 37 -7.94 -10.82 -6.81
N HIS A 38 -6.66 -10.78 -6.44
CA HIS A 38 -5.75 -11.93 -6.39
C HIS A 38 -5.94 -12.83 -5.15
N LEU A 39 -6.81 -12.47 -4.21
CA LEU A 39 -6.99 -13.17 -2.94
C LEU A 39 -8.33 -13.89 -2.90
N ASP A 40 -8.28 -15.22 -2.76
CA ASP A 40 -9.44 -16.05 -2.49
C ASP A 40 -9.59 -16.32 -0.99
N ASP A 41 -10.82 -16.53 -0.55
CA ASP A 41 -11.12 -16.96 0.81
C ASP A 41 -11.34 -18.48 0.86
N LYS A 42 -10.35 -19.23 1.37
CA LYS A 42 -10.41 -20.69 1.44
C LYS A 42 -11.45 -21.23 2.41
N ASN A 43 -11.96 -20.40 3.31
CA ASN A 43 -12.93 -20.80 4.34
C ASN A 43 -14.38 -20.58 3.89
N VAL A 44 -14.61 -19.83 2.82
CA VAL A 44 -15.95 -19.57 2.27
C VAL A 44 -16.03 -20.18 0.87
N LEU A 45 -16.93 -21.13 0.70
CA LEU A 45 -17.08 -21.87 -0.56
C LEU A 45 -18.40 -21.50 -1.24
N LEU A 46 -18.34 -21.22 -2.55
CA LEU A 46 -19.50 -21.10 -3.43
C LEU A 46 -19.45 -22.24 -4.46
N ASN A 47 -20.47 -23.10 -4.46
CA ASN A 47 -20.51 -24.30 -5.31
C ASN A 47 -19.26 -25.20 -5.20
N GLY A 48 -18.67 -25.25 -4.00
CA GLY A 48 -17.51 -26.09 -3.70
C GLY A 48 -16.15 -25.49 -4.08
N ALA A 49 -16.11 -24.25 -4.59
CA ALA A 49 -14.88 -23.51 -4.87
C ALA A 49 -14.71 -22.31 -3.90
N PRO A 50 -13.47 -21.96 -3.52
CA PRO A 50 -13.20 -20.73 -2.77
C PRO A 50 -13.80 -19.50 -3.47
N VAL A 51 -14.33 -18.56 -2.69
CA VAL A 51 -14.84 -17.31 -3.24
C VAL A 51 -13.74 -16.26 -3.33
N SER A 52 -13.86 -15.35 -4.29
CA SER A 52 -13.02 -14.15 -4.31
C SER A 52 -13.18 -13.37 -3.01
N GLY A 53 -12.07 -13.15 -2.28
CA GLY A 53 -12.05 -12.36 -1.07
C GLY A 53 -12.50 -10.93 -1.30
N ALA A 54 -12.13 -10.35 -2.45
CA ALA A 54 -12.51 -9.00 -2.84
C ALA A 54 -14.03 -8.83 -2.91
N PHE A 55 -14.71 -9.75 -3.58
CA PHE A 55 -16.16 -9.66 -3.75
C PHE A 55 -16.92 -10.07 -2.51
N LEU A 56 -16.38 -10.98 -1.71
CA LEU A 56 -16.95 -11.34 -0.41
C LEU A 56 -16.96 -10.13 0.53
N ASP A 57 -15.83 -9.45 0.67
CA ASP A 57 -15.70 -8.26 1.54
C ASP A 57 -16.63 -7.14 1.05
N PHE A 58 -16.64 -6.87 -0.25
CA PHE A 58 -17.48 -5.86 -0.86
C PHE A 58 -18.98 -6.17 -0.67
N ALA A 59 -19.41 -7.38 -1.02
CA ALA A 59 -20.82 -7.76 -1.01
C ALA A 59 -21.40 -7.72 0.42
N LEU A 60 -20.68 -8.29 1.40
CA LEU A 60 -21.11 -8.29 2.79
C LEU A 60 -21.21 -6.86 3.34
N TYR A 61 -20.22 -6.02 3.07
CA TYR A 61 -20.25 -4.64 3.54
C TYR A 61 -21.37 -3.85 2.87
N THR A 62 -21.50 -3.94 1.57
CA THR A 62 -22.51 -3.19 0.80
C THR A 62 -23.93 -3.60 1.21
N PHE A 63 -24.19 -4.91 1.27
CA PHE A 63 -25.51 -5.44 1.62
C PHE A 63 -25.98 -4.97 3.01
N HIS A 64 -25.10 -4.98 3.99
CA HIS A 64 -25.47 -4.62 5.36
C HIS A 64 -25.44 -3.12 5.65
N ASN A 65 -24.72 -2.32 4.87
CA ASN A 65 -24.45 -0.94 5.24
C ASN A 65 -24.93 0.12 4.25
N ALA A 66 -25.00 -0.17 2.94
CA ALA A 66 -25.18 0.88 1.95
C ALA A 66 -26.51 1.65 2.11
N LYS A 67 -27.63 0.97 2.33
CA LYS A 67 -28.93 1.60 2.59
C LYS A 67 -28.94 2.43 3.87
N LEU A 68 -28.41 1.85 4.94
CA LEU A 68 -28.32 2.53 6.24
C LEU A 68 -27.51 3.83 6.14
N ARG A 69 -26.38 3.78 5.43
CA ARG A 69 -25.53 4.95 5.21
C ARG A 69 -26.25 6.02 4.37
N LEU A 70 -26.92 5.62 3.31
CA LEU A 70 -27.69 6.52 2.45
C LEU A 70 -28.83 7.21 3.24
N GLU A 71 -29.57 6.45 4.05
CA GLU A 71 -30.66 6.97 4.93
C GLU A 71 -30.13 8.00 5.94
N ASN A 72 -28.88 7.85 6.38
CA ASN A 72 -28.21 8.79 7.27
C ASN A 72 -27.45 9.92 6.55
N GLY A 73 -27.62 10.04 5.23
CA GLY A 73 -26.94 11.07 4.43
C GLY A 73 -25.43 10.87 4.27
N ILE A 74 -24.96 9.64 4.46
CA ILE A 74 -23.53 9.28 4.41
C ILE A 74 -23.29 8.42 3.17
N GLY A 75 -22.28 8.76 2.36
CA GLY A 75 -21.88 7.95 1.21
C GLY A 75 -21.21 6.63 1.59
N THR A 76 -21.27 5.65 0.70
CA THR A 76 -20.60 4.36 0.88
C THR A 76 -19.34 4.33 0.01
N TYR A 77 -18.19 4.29 0.66
CA TYR A 77 -16.90 4.55 0.06
C TYR A 77 -15.94 3.36 0.19
N PHE A 78 -15.21 3.11 -0.89
CA PHE A 78 -14.23 2.03 -0.98
C PHE A 78 -12.86 2.55 -1.38
N TYR A 79 -11.81 1.78 -1.02
CA TYR A 79 -10.49 1.85 -1.60
C TYR A 79 -10.22 0.56 -2.37
N ILE A 80 -10.04 0.64 -3.68
CA ILE A 80 -9.81 -0.53 -4.53
C ILE A 80 -8.30 -0.75 -4.69
N PRO A 81 -7.77 -1.87 -4.15
CA PRO A 81 -6.33 -2.14 -4.20
C PRO A 81 -5.92 -2.91 -5.45
N LYS A 82 -4.65 -2.75 -5.84
CA LYS A 82 -3.90 -3.63 -6.73
C LYS A 82 -4.50 -3.88 -8.11
N LEU A 83 -5.23 -2.90 -8.66
CA LEU A 83 -5.63 -2.94 -10.06
C LEU A 83 -4.39 -2.88 -10.96
N GLU A 84 -4.36 -3.72 -11.99
CA GLU A 84 -3.29 -3.75 -12.98
C GLU A 84 -3.69 -3.13 -14.33
N ASN A 85 -4.98 -2.99 -14.61
CA ASN A 85 -5.47 -2.48 -15.89
C ASN A 85 -6.91 -1.96 -15.82
N SER A 86 -7.35 -1.36 -16.90
CA SER A 86 -8.70 -0.80 -17.04
C SER A 86 -9.81 -1.84 -17.11
N SER A 87 -9.52 -3.08 -17.53
CA SER A 87 -10.53 -4.15 -17.54
C SER A 87 -10.92 -4.57 -16.11
N GLU A 88 -9.98 -4.58 -15.20
CA GLU A 88 -10.25 -4.82 -13.78
C GLU A 88 -11.06 -3.69 -13.15
N SER A 89 -10.80 -2.44 -13.56
CA SER A 89 -11.61 -1.30 -13.09
C SER A 89 -13.02 -1.34 -13.67
N GLN A 90 -13.20 -1.76 -14.92
CA GLN A 90 -14.51 -1.99 -15.52
C GLN A 90 -15.30 -3.07 -14.79
N LEU A 91 -14.63 -4.16 -14.39
CA LEU A 91 -15.26 -5.19 -13.56
C LEU A 91 -15.81 -4.63 -12.24
N TRP A 92 -15.06 -3.74 -11.58
CA TRP A 92 -15.54 -3.06 -10.38
C TRP A 92 -16.71 -2.13 -10.66
N ASP A 93 -16.70 -1.39 -11.77
CA ASP A 93 -17.83 -0.53 -12.19
C ASP A 93 -19.10 -1.35 -12.44
N ASP A 94 -18.97 -2.49 -13.11
CA ASP A 94 -20.09 -3.41 -13.38
C ASP A 94 -20.68 -3.93 -12.05
N ILE A 95 -19.83 -4.28 -11.07
CA ILE A 95 -20.24 -4.77 -9.74
C ILE A 95 -20.92 -3.66 -8.94
N PHE A 96 -20.39 -2.44 -8.95
CA PHE A 96 -21.02 -1.29 -8.29
C PHE A 96 -22.37 -1.00 -8.92
N SER A 97 -22.44 -0.98 -10.25
CA SER A 97 -23.68 -0.74 -11.01
C SER A 97 -24.73 -1.80 -10.71
N PHE A 98 -24.36 -3.08 -10.75
CA PHE A 98 -25.22 -4.19 -10.39
C PHE A 98 -25.74 -4.06 -8.95
N SER A 99 -24.86 -3.69 -8.01
CA SER A 99 -25.24 -3.55 -6.60
C SER A 99 -26.14 -2.36 -6.33
N ASP A 100 -25.92 -1.23 -7.02
CA ASP A 100 -26.84 -0.08 -6.96
C ASP A 100 -28.24 -0.49 -7.42
N ASP A 101 -28.36 -1.26 -8.53
CA ASP A 101 -29.63 -1.73 -9.08
C ASP A 101 -30.33 -2.74 -8.15
N GLU A 102 -29.61 -3.79 -7.69
CA GLU A 102 -30.16 -4.85 -6.84
C GLU A 102 -30.62 -4.32 -5.46
N LEU A 103 -29.92 -3.34 -4.93
CA LEU A 103 -30.25 -2.72 -3.66
C LEU A 103 -31.24 -1.52 -3.79
N ASN A 104 -31.64 -1.18 -5.00
CA ASN A 104 -32.44 0.00 -5.31
C ASN A 104 -31.82 1.29 -4.76
N LEU A 105 -30.52 1.47 -4.94
CA LEU A 105 -29.77 2.67 -4.62
C LEU A 105 -29.70 3.59 -5.85
N PRO A 106 -29.66 4.91 -5.67
CA PRO A 106 -29.32 5.82 -6.77
C PRO A 106 -27.97 5.49 -7.39
N ARG A 107 -27.85 5.53 -8.70
CA ARG A 107 -26.59 5.31 -9.40
C ARG A 107 -25.49 6.22 -8.86
N GLY A 108 -24.29 5.66 -8.58
CA GLY A 108 -23.17 6.37 -7.99
C GLY A 108 -23.30 6.59 -6.47
N THR A 109 -24.17 5.84 -5.77
CA THR A 109 -24.18 5.77 -4.30
C THR A 109 -22.93 5.08 -3.77
N LEU A 110 -22.52 4.00 -4.44
CA LEU A 110 -21.26 3.31 -4.17
C LEU A 110 -20.12 4.02 -4.90
N ARG A 111 -19.08 4.43 -4.18
CA ARG A 111 -17.97 5.17 -4.77
C ARG A 111 -16.63 4.62 -4.30
N ALA A 112 -15.61 4.76 -5.14
CA ALA A 112 -14.28 4.25 -4.85
C ALA A 112 -13.16 5.23 -5.19
N THR A 113 -12.12 5.20 -4.37
CA THR A 113 -10.79 5.68 -4.71
C THR A 113 -9.95 4.48 -5.13
N VAL A 114 -9.29 4.55 -6.27
CA VAL A 114 -8.37 3.50 -6.72
C VAL A 114 -6.98 3.76 -6.13
N LEU A 115 -6.37 2.72 -5.57
CA LEU A 115 -4.94 2.74 -5.25
C LEU A 115 -4.16 2.54 -6.55
N LEU A 116 -3.52 3.62 -7.04
CA LEU A 116 -2.56 3.51 -8.12
C LEU A 116 -1.25 3.00 -7.54
N GLU A 117 -1.12 1.68 -7.51
CA GLU A 117 -0.05 1.00 -6.80
C GLU A 117 0.61 -0.15 -7.59
N THR A 118 0.29 -0.25 -8.88
CA THR A 118 0.96 -1.16 -9.81
C THR A 118 1.51 -0.38 -10.98
N ILE A 119 2.69 -0.79 -11.47
CA ILE A 119 3.32 -0.10 -12.58
C ILE A 119 2.50 -0.24 -13.86
N SER A 120 1.84 -1.38 -14.09
CA SER A 120 0.96 -1.59 -15.24
C SER A 120 -0.21 -0.61 -15.26
N ALA A 121 -0.87 -0.37 -14.13
CA ALA A 121 -1.96 0.59 -14.03
C ALA A 121 -1.54 2.04 -14.31
N SER A 122 -0.27 2.39 -14.10
CA SER A 122 0.20 3.76 -14.40
C SER A 122 0.17 4.13 -15.88
N PHE A 123 0.13 3.13 -16.77
CA PHE A 123 0.00 3.34 -18.22
C PHE A 123 -1.47 3.44 -18.67
N GLU A 124 -2.43 3.13 -17.79
CA GLU A 124 -3.87 3.13 -18.09
C GLU A 124 -4.68 4.02 -17.13
N ILE A 125 -4.07 5.06 -16.55
CA ILE A 125 -4.73 5.94 -15.56
C ILE A 125 -6.00 6.56 -16.11
N GLU A 126 -5.95 7.09 -17.33
CA GLU A 126 -7.11 7.73 -17.98
C GLU A 126 -8.23 6.72 -18.26
N GLU A 127 -7.88 5.51 -18.71
CA GLU A 127 -8.80 4.42 -18.99
C GLU A 127 -9.46 3.91 -17.71
N ILE A 128 -8.68 3.78 -16.62
CA ILE A 128 -9.19 3.39 -15.29
C ILE A 128 -10.17 4.45 -14.77
N LEU A 129 -9.84 5.74 -14.87
CA LEU A 129 -10.74 6.83 -14.47
C LEU A 129 -12.02 6.84 -15.31
N TYR A 130 -11.89 6.56 -16.60
CA TYR A 130 -13.05 6.52 -17.52
C TYR A 130 -13.97 5.34 -17.22
N SER A 131 -13.42 4.15 -16.96
CA SER A 131 -14.21 2.96 -16.61
C SER A 131 -15.05 3.20 -15.37
N LEU A 132 -14.47 3.84 -14.35
CA LEU A 132 -15.14 4.11 -13.08
C LEU A 132 -15.85 5.47 -13.00
N LYS A 133 -16.07 6.18 -14.10
CA LYS A 133 -16.51 7.58 -14.11
C LYS A 133 -17.76 7.88 -13.28
N GLU A 134 -18.67 6.93 -13.12
CA GLU A 134 -19.89 7.10 -12.32
C GLU A 134 -19.67 6.82 -10.83
N HIS A 135 -18.61 6.09 -10.49
CA HIS A 135 -18.30 5.63 -9.15
C HIS A 135 -16.96 6.14 -8.61
N SER A 136 -16.12 6.80 -9.43
CA SER A 136 -14.81 7.28 -9.00
C SER A 136 -14.90 8.48 -8.05
N LEU A 137 -14.07 8.46 -7.00
CA LEU A 137 -13.71 9.63 -6.22
C LEU A 137 -12.35 10.18 -6.63
N GLY A 138 -11.49 9.34 -7.20
CA GLY A 138 -10.14 9.69 -7.59
C GLY A 138 -9.17 8.54 -7.38
N MET A 139 -7.88 8.89 -7.28
CA MET A 139 -6.81 7.92 -7.07
C MET A 139 -5.90 8.30 -5.91
N ASN A 140 -5.26 7.29 -5.33
CA ASN A 140 -4.27 7.44 -4.28
C ASN A 140 -2.91 6.89 -4.74
N ALA A 141 -1.84 7.59 -4.43
CA ALA A 141 -0.48 7.17 -4.76
C ALA A 141 0.02 6.07 -3.82
N GLY A 142 -0.11 4.82 -4.22
CA GLY A 142 0.31 3.64 -3.45
C GLY A 142 1.82 3.36 -3.60
N ARG A 143 2.66 4.01 -2.81
CA ARG A 143 4.12 4.07 -2.95
C ARG A 143 4.84 2.72 -2.95
N TRP A 144 4.67 1.96 -1.88
CA TRP A 144 5.45 0.75 -1.63
C TRP A 144 5.05 -0.37 -2.58
N ASP A 145 3.76 -0.58 -2.77
CA ASP A 145 3.23 -1.53 -3.75
C ASP A 145 3.66 -1.18 -5.18
N TYR A 146 3.76 0.12 -5.52
CA TYR A 146 4.25 0.56 -6.82
C TYR A 146 5.71 0.19 -7.05
N ILE A 147 6.57 0.39 -6.04
CA ILE A 147 7.98 -0.05 -6.08
C ILE A 147 8.05 -1.57 -6.22
N PHE A 148 7.31 -2.31 -5.39
CA PHE A 148 7.23 -3.77 -5.49
C PHE A 148 6.80 -4.22 -6.88
N SER A 149 5.74 -3.62 -7.43
CA SER A 149 5.25 -3.93 -8.78
C SER A 149 6.31 -3.68 -9.86
N ALA A 150 7.07 -2.57 -9.75
CA ALA A 150 8.17 -2.29 -10.66
C ALA A 150 9.25 -3.36 -10.61
N ILE A 151 9.68 -3.78 -9.42
CA ILE A 151 10.67 -4.87 -9.25
C ILE A 151 10.11 -6.17 -9.83
N LYS A 152 8.89 -6.55 -9.43
CA LYS A 152 8.21 -7.77 -9.84
C LYS A 152 8.11 -7.91 -11.37
N LYS A 153 7.68 -6.84 -12.06
CA LYS A 153 7.47 -6.86 -13.52
C LYS A 153 8.79 -6.84 -14.32
N HIS A 154 9.88 -6.39 -13.72
CA HIS A 154 11.19 -6.29 -14.38
C HIS A 154 12.26 -7.20 -13.77
N ARG A 155 11.88 -8.14 -12.89
CA ARG A 155 12.80 -8.98 -12.13
C ARG A 155 13.74 -9.83 -12.98
N ASP A 156 13.27 -10.23 -14.16
CA ASP A 156 14.00 -11.13 -15.08
C ASP A 156 14.90 -10.35 -16.07
N LEU A 157 15.01 -9.02 -15.91
CA LEU A 157 15.84 -8.15 -16.76
C LEU A 157 17.15 -7.80 -16.03
N PRO A 158 18.29 -8.46 -16.36
CA PRO A 158 19.54 -8.30 -15.63
C PRO A 158 20.10 -6.87 -15.63
N GLU A 159 19.72 -6.06 -16.62
CA GLU A 159 20.11 -4.65 -16.71
C GLU A 159 19.30 -3.72 -15.79
N ILE A 160 18.20 -4.20 -15.23
CA ILE A 160 17.33 -3.45 -14.32
C ILE A 160 17.42 -4.06 -12.92
N ASN A 161 18.31 -3.51 -12.09
CA ASN A 161 18.45 -3.92 -10.70
C ASN A 161 18.19 -2.75 -9.79
N PHE A 162 17.26 -2.94 -8.86
CA PHE A 162 16.89 -1.89 -7.91
C PHE A 162 17.91 -1.84 -6.76
N PRO A 163 18.33 -0.63 -6.33
CA PRO A 163 19.27 -0.48 -5.19
C PRO A 163 18.56 -0.72 -3.86
N ASP A 164 19.29 -0.55 -2.75
CA ASP A 164 18.68 -0.62 -1.42
C ASP A 164 17.37 0.16 -1.35
N ARG A 165 16.36 -0.40 -0.72
CA ARG A 165 15.00 0.18 -0.66
C ARG A 165 14.97 1.60 -0.08
N SER A 166 15.90 1.94 0.81
CA SER A 166 16.03 3.28 1.40
C SER A 166 16.43 4.36 0.40
N GLN A 167 16.99 3.98 -0.75
CA GLN A 167 17.41 4.89 -1.82
C GLN A 167 16.30 5.13 -2.85
N ILE A 168 15.20 4.36 -2.80
CA ILE A 168 14.05 4.50 -3.69
C ILE A 168 13.03 5.46 -3.04
N THR A 169 13.28 6.75 -3.19
CA THR A 169 12.44 7.81 -2.63
C THR A 169 11.38 8.28 -3.63
N MET A 170 10.44 9.11 -3.18
CA MET A 170 9.42 9.71 -4.06
C MET A 170 9.97 10.73 -5.06
N THR A 171 11.26 11.05 -4.98
CA THR A 171 11.96 11.99 -5.88
C THR A 171 12.78 11.31 -6.97
N VAL A 172 12.93 9.97 -6.92
CA VAL A 172 13.59 9.25 -8.01
C VAL A 172 12.74 9.28 -9.28
N PRO A 173 13.33 9.15 -10.48
CA PRO A 173 12.65 9.48 -11.74
C PRO A 173 11.28 8.81 -11.91
N PHE A 174 11.18 7.49 -11.84
CA PHE A 174 9.94 6.77 -12.08
C PHE A 174 8.87 7.03 -11.00
N MET A 175 9.28 7.22 -9.74
CA MET A 175 8.37 7.54 -8.64
C MET A 175 7.81 8.96 -8.75
N LYS A 176 8.62 9.89 -9.19
CA LYS A 176 8.19 11.25 -9.48
C LYS A 176 7.23 11.28 -10.66
N ALA A 177 7.58 10.61 -11.76
CA ALA A 177 6.78 10.59 -12.98
C ALA A 177 5.36 10.05 -12.73
N TYR A 178 5.22 8.91 -12.03
CA TYR A 178 3.88 8.35 -11.80
C TYR A 178 3.01 9.21 -10.89
N THR A 179 3.61 9.89 -9.90
CA THR A 179 2.84 10.79 -9.03
C THR A 179 2.42 12.07 -9.73
N GLU A 180 3.26 12.63 -10.58
CA GLU A 180 2.92 13.78 -11.42
C GLU A 180 1.81 13.43 -12.41
N LEU A 181 1.91 12.28 -13.07
CA LEU A 181 0.88 11.78 -14.01
C LEU A 181 -0.46 11.52 -13.30
N LEU A 182 -0.44 10.95 -12.08
CA LEU A 182 -1.64 10.73 -11.27
C LEU A 182 -2.37 12.05 -10.99
N VAL A 183 -1.66 13.07 -10.52
CA VAL A 183 -2.26 14.38 -10.22
C VAL A 183 -2.84 15.01 -11.48
N GLU A 184 -2.07 15.06 -12.57
CA GLU A 184 -2.52 15.64 -13.84
C GLU A 184 -3.78 14.94 -14.36
N SER A 185 -3.78 13.60 -14.42
CA SER A 185 -4.90 12.81 -14.94
C SER A 185 -6.15 12.95 -14.06
N CYS A 186 -6.02 12.87 -12.73
CA CYS A 186 -7.14 13.04 -11.82
C CYS A 186 -7.79 14.43 -11.97
N HIS A 187 -7.01 15.48 -11.86
CA HIS A 187 -7.54 16.85 -11.90
C HIS A 187 -8.12 17.22 -13.26
N LYS A 188 -7.52 16.75 -14.36
CA LYS A 188 -8.06 16.89 -15.71
C LYS A 188 -9.46 16.29 -15.84
N ARG A 189 -9.80 15.26 -15.06
CA ARG A 189 -11.08 14.56 -15.04
C ARG A 189 -12.00 14.98 -13.88
N GLY A 190 -11.59 15.96 -13.06
CA GLY A 190 -12.37 16.43 -11.91
C GLY A 190 -12.43 15.41 -10.77
N ALA A 191 -11.43 14.53 -10.70
CA ALA A 191 -11.27 13.51 -9.67
C ALA A 191 -10.19 13.92 -8.67
N HIS A 192 -10.24 13.39 -7.43
CA HIS A 192 -9.26 13.69 -6.40
C HIS A 192 -7.95 12.95 -6.62
N ALA A 193 -6.84 13.62 -6.32
CA ALA A 193 -5.52 13.04 -6.21
C ALA A 193 -5.10 13.00 -4.73
N ILE A 194 -4.89 11.80 -4.17
CA ILE A 194 -4.55 11.61 -2.76
C ILE A 194 -3.13 11.08 -2.64
N GLY A 195 -2.32 11.77 -1.84
CA GLY A 195 -0.93 11.39 -1.57
C GLY A 195 -0.79 10.10 -0.76
N GLY A 196 0.37 9.49 -0.86
CA GLY A 196 0.65 8.22 -0.21
C GLY A 196 0.99 8.33 1.28
N MET A 197 1.07 7.20 1.94
CA MET A 197 1.45 7.11 3.34
C MET A 197 2.96 7.31 3.51
N SER A 198 3.36 8.19 4.41
CA SER A 198 4.71 8.23 4.94
C SER A 198 4.83 7.17 6.04
N ALA A 199 5.83 6.28 5.97
CA ALA A 199 5.94 5.16 6.90
C ALA A 199 6.50 5.55 8.28
N PHE A 200 7.02 6.76 8.45
CA PHE A 200 7.56 7.23 9.73
C PHE A 200 6.48 7.28 10.80
N ILE A 201 6.81 6.72 11.97
CA ILE A 201 5.92 6.75 13.13
C ILE A 201 6.65 7.36 14.33
N PRO A 202 5.92 8.12 15.19
CA PRO A 202 6.50 8.68 16.41
C PRO A 202 6.87 7.56 17.39
N ASN A 203 7.97 7.77 18.11
CA ASN A 203 8.40 6.91 19.21
C ASN A 203 8.30 7.68 20.53
N ARG A 204 7.26 7.42 21.32
CA ARG A 204 7.01 8.13 22.59
C ARG A 204 8.13 7.98 23.63
N LYS A 205 9.01 7.00 23.46
CA LYS A 205 10.17 6.76 24.35
C LYS A 205 11.42 7.50 23.90
N ASP A 206 11.41 8.05 22.67
CA ASP A 206 12.54 8.75 22.08
C ASP A 206 12.07 10.04 21.39
N PRO A 207 12.22 11.20 22.08
CA PRO A 207 11.80 12.49 21.54
C PRO A 207 12.54 12.90 20.27
N GLU A 208 13.83 12.57 20.12
CA GLU A 208 14.63 12.95 18.94
C GLU A 208 14.15 12.18 17.70
N VAL A 209 13.88 10.88 17.85
CA VAL A 209 13.28 10.06 16.77
C VAL A 209 11.91 10.59 16.39
N THR A 210 11.11 11.01 17.37
CA THR A 210 9.78 11.57 17.14
C THR A 210 9.84 12.89 16.37
N GLU A 211 10.73 13.80 16.77
CA GLU A 211 10.91 15.10 16.10
C GLU A 211 11.36 14.92 14.64
N LYS A 212 12.32 14.03 14.43
CA LYS A 212 12.79 13.68 13.07
C LYS A 212 11.69 13.05 12.21
N ALA A 213 10.86 12.17 12.80
CA ALA A 213 9.72 11.58 12.12
C ALA A 213 8.71 12.66 11.70
N PHE A 214 8.41 13.61 12.57
CA PHE A 214 7.50 14.74 12.29
C PHE A 214 8.03 15.65 11.19
N GLU A 215 9.32 15.96 11.21
CA GLU A 215 9.96 16.77 10.17
C GLU A 215 9.91 16.06 8.80
N ASN A 216 10.25 14.79 8.75
CA ASN A 216 10.20 14.00 7.53
C ASN A 216 8.77 13.92 6.96
N VAL A 217 7.77 13.69 7.81
CA VAL A 217 6.35 13.69 7.39
C VAL A 217 5.94 15.06 6.87
N LYS A 218 6.28 16.14 7.57
CA LYS A 218 5.97 17.50 7.14
C LYS A 218 6.54 17.82 5.77
N ASN A 219 7.81 17.50 5.54
CA ASN A 219 8.48 17.72 4.25
C ASN A 219 7.86 16.90 3.12
N ASP A 220 7.51 15.64 3.41
CA ASP A 220 6.83 14.75 2.45
C ASP A 220 5.45 15.32 2.07
N LYS A 221 4.65 15.74 3.05
CA LYS A 221 3.31 16.31 2.80
C LYS A 221 3.36 17.69 2.11
N LEU A 222 4.36 18.49 2.41
CA LEU A 222 4.57 19.76 1.70
C LEU A 222 4.90 19.53 0.22
N ARG A 223 5.73 18.52 -0.08
CA ARG A 223 6.01 18.11 -1.46
C ARG A 223 4.74 17.68 -2.18
N GLU A 224 3.92 16.83 -1.55
CA GLU A 224 2.65 16.37 -2.12
C GLU A 224 1.68 17.53 -2.35
N ALA A 225 1.44 18.38 -1.36
CA ALA A 225 0.56 19.54 -1.48
C ALA A 225 1.01 20.48 -2.62
N THR A 226 2.33 20.73 -2.72
CA THR A 226 2.90 21.58 -3.78
C THR A 226 2.77 20.96 -5.16
N MET A 227 2.82 19.62 -5.26
CA MET A 227 2.63 18.89 -6.52
C MET A 227 1.17 18.93 -7.00
N GLY A 228 0.21 19.18 -6.11
CA GLY A 228 -1.20 19.26 -6.45
C GLY A 228 -2.09 18.19 -5.81
N PHE A 229 -1.59 17.38 -4.88
CA PHE A 229 -2.45 16.44 -4.16
C PHE A 229 -3.46 17.17 -3.27
N ASP A 230 -4.70 16.67 -3.22
CA ASP A 230 -5.81 17.25 -2.43
C ASP A 230 -5.75 16.90 -0.93
N GLY A 231 -5.00 15.89 -0.59
CA GLY A 231 -4.83 15.35 0.75
C GLY A 231 -3.87 14.17 0.72
N SER A 232 -3.70 13.49 1.86
CA SER A 232 -2.74 12.40 1.96
C SER A 232 -3.07 11.41 3.08
N TRP A 233 -2.44 10.24 3.04
CA TRP A 233 -2.49 9.26 4.10
C TRP A 233 -1.43 9.52 5.17
N VAL A 234 -1.71 9.05 6.40
CA VAL A 234 -0.77 8.99 7.51
C VAL A 234 -0.73 7.60 8.13
N ALA A 235 0.43 7.21 8.64
CA ALA A 235 0.65 5.89 9.24
C ALA A 235 0.20 5.81 10.72
N HIS A 236 0.01 6.96 11.38
CA HIS A 236 -0.29 7.02 12.79
C HIS A 236 -1.23 8.20 13.12
N PRO A 237 -2.19 8.06 14.06
CA PRO A 237 -3.12 9.14 14.41
C PRO A 237 -2.43 10.44 14.85
N ASP A 238 -1.29 10.36 15.54
CA ASP A 238 -0.53 11.53 16.00
C ASP A 238 0.03 12.38 14.83
N LEU A 239 0.03 11.86 13.59
CA LEU A 239 0.48 12.56 12.38
C LEU A 239 -0.65 13.32 11.68
N VAL A 240 -1.90 13.12 12.07
CA VAL A 240 -3.07 13.72 11.41
C VAL A 240 -3.02 15.25 11.47
N SER A 241 -2.71 15.82 12.65
CA SER A 241 -2.61 17.28 12.81
C SER A 241 -1.54 17.88 11.91
N ILE A 242 -0.35 17.29 11.89
CA ILE A 242 0.78 17.76 11.07
C ILE A 242 0.41 17.74 9.59
N CYS A 243 -0.20 16.65 9.12
CA CYS A 243 -0.63 16.53 7.73
C CYS A 243 -1.71 17.57 7.39
N LYS A 244 -2.71 17.72 8.26
CA LYS A 244 -3.79 18.72 8.08
C LYS A 244 -3.25 20.15 8.04
N ASP A 245 -2.32 20.50 8.92
CA ASP A 245 -1.75 21.83 8.97
C ASP A 245 -1.02 22.17 7.66
N VAL A 246 -0.21 21.23 7.13
CA VAL A 246 0.49 21.43 5.84
C VAL A 246 -0.51 21.64 4.69
N PHE A 247 -1.55 20.79 4.59
CA PHE A 247 -2.53 20.94 3.52
C PHE A 247 -3.41 22.19 3.70
N ASN A 248 -3.85 22.51 4.92
CA ASN A 248 -4.64 23.71 5.20
C ASN A 248 -3.86 24.99 4.84
N ASP A 249 -2.59 25.08 5.21
CA ASP A 249 -1.73 26.21 4.87
C ASP A 249 -1.56 26.35 3.35
N HIS A 250 -1.40 25.22 2.63
CA HIS A 250 -1.23 25.24 1.18
C HIS A 250 -2.53 25.56 0.46
N LEU A 251 -3.64 24.96 0.85
CA LEU A 251 -4.98 25.14 0.23
C LEU A 251 -5.58 26.53 0.54
N ASN A 252 -5.06 27.24 1.55
CA ASN A 252 -5.47 28.62 1.87
C ASN A 252 -7.00 28.81 2.00
N GLY A 253 -7.68 27.83 2.62
CA GLY A 253 -9.14 27.85 2.86
C GLY A 253 -9.98 27.14 1.81
N GLU A 254 -9.40 26.69 0.70
CA GLU A 254 -10.09 25.85 -0.26
C GLU A 254 -10.21 24.41 0.26
N ALA A 255 -11.27 23.71 -0.15
CA ALA A 255 -11.51 22.33 0.29
C ALA A 255 -10.60 21.29 -0.40
N ASN A 256 -10.11 21.63 -1.58
CA ASN A 256 -9.23 20.80 -2.41
C ASN A 256 -8.56 21.68 -3.48
N GLN A 257 -7.74 21.08 -4.33
CA GLN A 257 -7.11 21.80 -5.44
C GLN A 257 -7.37 21.17 -6.83
N ILE A 258 -8.51 20.49 -7.00
CA ILE A 258 -8.91 19.86 -8.28
C ILE A 258 -8.90 20.86 -9.44
N SER A 259 -9.17 22.15 -9.18
CA SER A 259 -9.14 23.20 -10.21
C SER A 259 -7.71 23.50 -10.70
N PHE A 260 -6.68 23.12 -9.95
CA PHE A 260 -5.30 23.18 -10.37
C PHE A 260 -4.98 21.96 -11.23
N VAL A 261 -4.95 22.12 -12.55
CA VAL A 261 -4.58 21.07 -13.51
C VAL A 261 -3.17 21.32 -14.01
N PRO A 262 -2.15 20.69 -13.40
CA PRO A 262 -0.77 20.87 -13.84
C PRO A 262 -0.56 20.22 -15.21
N ARG A 263 0.53 20.61 -15.89
CA ARG A 263 1.04 19.96 -17.09
C ARG A 263 2.46 19.53 -16.83
N TYR A 264 2.65 18.24 -16.66
CA TYR A 264 3.96 17.64 -16.40
C TYR A 264 4.57 17.02 -17.66
N ASP A 265 3.76 16.86 -18.73
CA ASP A 265 4.18 16.28 -20.00
C ASP A 265 4.91 14.93 -19.81
N ILE A 266 4.32 14.04 -19.01
CA ILE A 266 4.90 12.73 -18.69
C ILE A 266 4.76 11.78 -19.88
N GLU A 267 5.89 11.25 -20.33
CA GLU A 267 5.98 10.22 -21.35
C GLU A 267 6.14 8.83 -20.70
N ASP A 268 5.69 7.77 -21.37
CA ASP A 268 5.80 6.37 -20.89
C ASP A 268 7.23 5.98 -20.51
N SER A 269 8.22 6.50 -21.24
CA SER A 269 9.64 6.29 -20.97
C SER A 269 10.08 6.79 -19.58
N MET A 270 9.40 7.81 -19.04
CA MET A 270 9.69 8.35 -17.71
C MET A 270 9.18 7.42 -16.61
N LEU A 271 8.07 6.71 -16.84
CA LEU A 271 7.55 5.69 -15.91
C LEU A 271 8.47 4.46 -15.81
N HIS A 272 9.26 4.21 -16.84
CA HIS A 272 10.26 3.13 -16.89
C HIS A 272 11.69 3.59 -16.58
N ASN A 273 11.90 4.83 -16.17
CA ASN A 273 13.23 5.31 -15.82
C ASN A 273 13.63 4.91 -14.41
N PHE A 274 14.06 3.64 -14.25
CA PHE A 274 14.49 3.07 -12.98
C PHE A 274 15.93 3.44 -12.58
N LYS A 275 16.64 4.19 -13.42
CA LYS A 275 18.01 4.60 -13.11
C LYS A 275 18.02 5.60 -11.95
N ILE A 276 18.65 5.19 -10.86
CA ILE A 276 18.86 6.03 -9.68
C ILE A 276 20.38 6.31 -9.58
N GLU A 277 20.75 7.56 -9.81
CA GLU A 277 22.17 7.94 -9.84
C GLU A 277 22.80 7.80 -8.43
N ASN A 278 24.06 7.35 -8.43
CA ASN A 278 24.84 7.13 -7.20
C ASN A 278 24.21 6.12 -6.21
N SER A 279 23.29 5.30 -6.67
CA SER A 279 22.68 4.25 -5.87
C SER A 279 23.56 2.99 -5.84
N SER A 280 23.31 2.13 -4.86
CA SER A 280 24.09 0.90 -4.67
C SER A 280 23.32 -0.13 -3.85
N ILE A 281 23.76 -1.38 -3.94
CA ILE A 281 23.31 -2.47 -3.07
C ILE A 281 24.37 -2.66 -2.00
N THR A 282 23.96 -2.55 -0.74
CA THR A 282 24.88 -2.63 0.42
C THR A 282 24.57 -3.84 1.30
N MET A 283 25.56 -4.29 2.07
CA MET A 283 25.35 -5.32 3.10
C MET A 283 24.28 -4.91 4.11
N GLU A 284 24.25 -3.64 4.50
CA GLU A 284 23.22 -3.10 5.38
C GLU A 284 21.82 -3.21 4.77
N GLY A 285 21.68 -2.90 3.48
CA GLY A 285 20.43 -3.06 2.73
C GLY A 285 19.97 -4.51 2.65
N ILE A 286 20.90 -5.44 2.38
CA ILE A 286 20.63 -6.89 2.34
C ILE A 286 20.18 -7.36 3.73
N HIS A 287 20.91 -7.06 4.79
CA HIS A 287 20.56 -7.45 6.16
C HIS A 287 19.22 -6.85 6.59
N THR A 288 18.97 -5.58 6.25
CA THR A 288 17.68 -4.92 6.53
C THR A 288 16.53 -5.64 5.85
N ASN A 289 16.66 -5.98 4.56
CA ASN A 289 15.62 -6.69 3.83
C ASN A 289 15.35 -8.08 4.42
N ILE A 290 16.38 -8.85 4.76
CA ILE A 290 16.21 -10.16 5.40
C ILE A 290 15.50 -10.00 6.75
N LYS A 291 15.95 -9.09 7.58
CA LYS A 291 15.42 -8.87 8.94
C LYS A 291 13.97 -8.42 8.91
N VAL A 292 13.64 -7.42 8.08
CA VAL A 292 12.27 -6.93 7.90
C VAL A 292 11.36 -8.02 7.36
N GLY A 293 11.81 -8.76 6.34
CA GLY A 293 11.02 -9.81 5.74
C GLY A 293 10.65 -10.93 6.72
N ILE A 294 11.62 -11.42 7.49
CA ILE A 294 11.38 -12.46 8.50
C ILE A 294 10.45 -11.95 9.61
N LEU A 295 10.74 -10.76 10.17
CA LEU A 295 9.95 -10.19 11.26
C LEU A 295 8.52 -9.85 10.83
N TYR A 296 8.35 -9.34 9.62
CA TYR A 296 7.03 -9.10 9.07
C TYR A 296 6.25 -10.41 8.86
N MET A 297 6.87 -11.42 8.24
CA MET A 297 6.26 -12.74 8.04
C MET A 297 5.83 -13.36 9.38
N HIS A 298 6.68 -13.25 10.41
CA HIS A 298 6.35 -13.70 11.76
C HIS A 298 5.13 -12.96 12.34
N SER A 299 5.09 -11.64 12.22
CA SER A 299 3.95 -10.82 12.67
C SER A 299 2.65 -11.22 11.93
N TRP A 300 2.74 -11.39 10.61
CA TRP A 300 1.60 -11.74 9.76
C TRP A 300 1.06 -13.14 10.07
N LEU A 301 1.92 -14.14 10.26
CA LEU A 301 1.52 -15.51 10.66
C LEU A 301 0.86 -15.54 12.05
N ASN A 302 1.12 -14.55 12.89
CA ASN A 302 0.47 -14.36 14.18
C ASN A 302 -0.78 -13.44 14.12
N GLY A 303 -1.28 -13.14 12.91
CA GLY A 303 -2.52 -12.40 12.70
C GLY A 303 -2.39 -10.88 12.70
N GLN A 304 -1.17 -10.34 12.62
CA GLN A 304 -0.93 -8.89 12.60
C GLN A 304 -0.26 -8.47 11.28
N GLY A 305 -1.04 -7.90 10.37
CA GLY A 305 -0.61 -7.49 9.03
C GLY A 305 0.05 -6.11 8.93
N ALA A 306 0.18 -5.39 10.04
CA ALA A 306 0.93 -4.12 10.14
C ALA A 306 1.86 -4.21 11.35
N ALA A 307 3.17 -4.13 11.11
CA ALA A 307 4.20 -4.32 12.13
C ALA A 307 5.02 -3.04 12.32
N ALA A 308 5.08 -2.54 13.55
CA ALA A 308 5.97 -1.43 13.89
C ALA A 308 7.40 -1.96 14.08
N LEU A 309 8.22 -1.85 13.05
CA LEU A 309 9.61 -2.32 13.03
C LEU A 309 10.54 -1.13 12.76
N PHE A 310 11.59 -0.97 13.55
CA PHE A 310 12.64 0.04 13.36
C PHE A 310 12.10 1.48 13.18
N ASN A 311 11.08 1.86 13.95
CA ASN A 311 10.38 3.15 13.88
C ASN A 311 9.67 3.41 12.53
N LEU A 312 9.39 2.37 11.76
CA LEU A 312 8.59 2.39 10.55
C LEU A 312 7.37 1.47 10.70
N MET A 313 6.29 1.84 10.03
CA MET A 313 5.13 0.96 9.88
C MET A 313 5.36 0.08 8.65
N GLU A 314 5.78 -1.16 8.88
CA GLU A 314 5.95 -2.15 7.83
C GLU A 314 4.62 -2.87 7.58
N ASP A 315 4.28 -3.04 6.31
CA ASP A 315 3.10 -3.77 5.84
C ASP A 315 3.49 -4.84 4.80
N ALA A 316 2.50 -5.47 4.17
CA ALA A 316 2.78 -6.48 3.15
C ALA A 316 3.62 -5.90 1.99
N ALA A 317 3.37 -4.65 1.58
CA ALA A 317 4.08 -4.04 0.46
C ALA A 317 5.57 -3.86 0.75
N THR A 318 5.93 -3.44 1.96
CA THR A 318 7.34 -3.25 2.33
C THR A 318 8.08 -4.58 2.49
N ALA A 319 7.41 -5.61 2.99
CA ALA A 319 7.96 -6.97 3.03
C ALA A 319 8.14 -7.56 1.62
N GLU A 320 7.22 -7.25 0.71
CA GLU A 320 7.34 -7.63 -0.71
C GLU A 320 8.50 -6.95 -1.42
N ILE A 321 8.77 -5.66 -1.14
CA ILE A 321 9.98 -5.00 -1.65
C ILE A 321 11.21 -5.74 -1.15
N SER A 322 11.29 -6.01 0.16
CA SER A 322 12.43 -6.71 0.76
C SER A 322 12.66 -8.08 0.11
N ARG A 323 11.60 -8.89 -0.02
CA ARG A 323 11.67 -10.20 -0.68
C ARG A 323 12.09 -10.11 -2.14
N SER A 324 11.42 -9.24 -2.90
CA SER A 324 11.66 -9.15 -4.35
C SER A 324 13.03 -8.58 -4.70
N GLN A 325 13.57 -7.67 -3.90
CA GLN A 325 14.95 -7.20 -4.04
C GLN A 325 15.95 -8.32 -3.79
N LEU A 326 15.81 -9.06 -2.68
CA LEU A 326 16.70 -10.19 -2.38
C LEU A 326 16.65 -11.26 -3.48
N TRP A 327 15.44 -11.58 -3.96
CA TRP A 327 15.25 -12.51 -5.06
C TRP A 327 15.96 -12.02 -6.33
N GLN A 328 15.72 -10.78 -6.73
CA GLN A 328 16.30 -10.17 -7.92
C GLN A 328 17.83 -10.13 -7.85
N TRP A 329 18.37 -9.71 -6.72
CA TRP A 329 19.83 -9.62 -6.54
C TRP A 329 20.51 -10.99 -6.60
N LEU A 330 19.87 -12.01 -6.02
CA LEU A 330 20.39 -13.38 -6.05
C LEU A 330 20.34 -13.96 -7.48
N HIS A 331 19.18 -13.92 -8.12
CA HIS A 331 18.96 -14.58 -9.41
C HIS A 331 19.67 -13.87 -10.58
N ASN A 332 19.88 -12.57 -10.48
CA ASN A 332 20.66 -11.79 -11.45
C ASN A 332 22.16 -11.73 -11.10
N SER A 333 22.60 -12.37 -10.02
CA SER A 333 24.00 -12.37 -9.56
C SER A 333 24.62 -10.97 -9.49
N VAL A 334 23.87 -10.03 -8.89
CA VAL A 334 24.24 -8.61 -8.86
C VAL A 334 25.44 -8.39 -7.92
N GLU A 335 26.26 -7.39 -8.21
CA GLU A 335 27.38 -7.01 -7.33
C GLU A 335 26.95 -6.01 -6.27
N THR A 336 27.46 -6.20 -5.06
CA THR A 336 27.36 -5.22 -3.97
C THR A 336 28.24 -3.99 -4.26
N LYS A 337 28.03 -2.92 -3.50
CA LYS A 337 28.88 -1.73 -3.53
C LYS A 337 30.38 -2.05 -3.32
N ASN A 338 30.69 -3.13 -2.64
CA ASN A 338 32.07 -3.56 -2.34
C ASN A 338 32.66 -4.47 -3.43
N GLY A 339 31.88 -4.84 -4.46
CA GLY A 339 32.29 -5.75 -5.53
C GLY A 339 32.08 -7.23 -5.24
N ASP A 340 31.36 -7.58 -4.16
CA ASP A 340 31.02 -8.97 -3.87
C ASP A 340 29.82 -9.39 -4.74
N THR A 341 29.93 -10.51 -5.43
CA THR A 341 28.81 -11.07 -6.22
C THR A 341 27.80 -11.76 -5.30
N ILE A 342 26.54 -11.37 -5.40
CA ILE A 342 25.43 -11.98 -4.65
C ILE A 342 25.07 -13.30 -5.33
N ASN A 343 25.49 -14.41 -4.73
CA ASN A 343 25.16 -15.78 -5.11
C ASN A 343 24.53 -16.53 -3.95
N GLU A 344 24.15 -17.80 -4.14
CA GLU A 344 23.50 -18.60 -3.09
C GLU A 344 24.33 -18.66 -1.80
N SER A 345 25.64 -18.92 -1.90
CA SER A 345 26.51 -19.00 -0.70
C SER A 345 26.58 -17.68 0.06
N PHE A 346 26.68 -16.57 -0.68
CA PHE A 346 26.65 -15.22 -0.09
C PHE A 346 25.32 -14.92 0.61
N MET A 347 24.22 -15.25 -0.06
CA MET A 347 22.88 -15.02 0.49
C MET A 347 22.62 -15.92 1.72
N GLU A 348 23.06 -17.18 1.69
CA GLU A 348 23.02 -18.09 2.86
C GLU A 348 23.71 -17.49 4.07
N GLU A 349 24.97 -17.02 3.90
CA GLU A 349 25.74 -16.40 4.97
C GLU A 349 25.04 -15.15 5.53
N ALA A 350 24.45 -14.33 4.66
CA ALA A 350 23.69 -13.16 5.08
C ALA A 350 22.45 -13.55 5.90
N PHE A 351 21.69 -14.59 5.48
CA PHE A 351 20.56 -15.12 6.24
C PHE A 351 20.97 -15.63 7.62
N GLU A 352 22.03 -16.43 7.72
CA GLU A 352 22.53 -16.96 8.99
C GLU A 352 22.99 -15.82 9.93
N THR A 353 23.67 -14.83 9.39
CA THR A 353 24.11 -13.64 10.15
C THR A 353 22.90 -12.93 10.77
N VAL A 354 21.90 -12.58 9.94
CA VAL A 354 20.70 -11.87 10.42
C VAL A 354 19.90 -12.74 11.38
N PHE A 355 19.73 -14.03 11.08
CA PHE A 355 18.98 -14.93 11.94
C PHE A 355 19.58 -15.06 13.33
N SER A 356 20.91 -15.05 13.44
CA SER A 356 21.60 -15.10 14.74
C SER A 356 21.24 -13.92 15.66
N GLU A 357 20.78 -12.80 15.10
CA GLU A 357 20.36 -11.59 15.84
C GLU A 357 18.91 -11.62 16.33
N ILE A 358 18.07 -12.49 15.75
CA ILE A 358 16.62 -12.53 16.01
C ILE A 358 16.10 -13.91 16.43
N ASN A 359 16.98 -14.87 16.65
CA ASN A 359 16.65 -16.27 16.97
C ASN A 359 16.05 -16.48 18.37
N ASP A 360 16.04 -15.46 19.22
CA ASP A 360 15.42 -15.48 20.55
C ASP A 360 13.89 -15.21 20.51
N ILE A 361 13.36 -14.85 19.33
CA ILE A 361 11.92 -14.62 19.14
C ILE A 361 11.20 -15.96 19.03
N GLU A 362 10.19 -16.15 19.85
CA GLU A 362 9.43 -17.40 19.91
C GLU A 362 8.76 -17.75 18.57
N ASN A 363 8.95 -18.97 18.07
CA ASN A 363 8.38 -19.50 16.83
C ASN A 363 8.76 -18.74 15.54
N ILE A 364 9.92 -18.07 15.52
CA ILE A 364 10.37 -17.31 14.35
C ILE A 364 10.87 -18.20 13.21
N GLU A 365 11.25 -19.44 13.49
CA GLU A 365 11.84 -20.39 12.52
C GLU A 365 10.91 -20.60 11.32
N LYS A 366 9.60 -20.73 11.58
CA LYS A 366 8.60 -20.93 10.51
C LYS A 366 8.56 -19.76 9.55
N ALA A 367 8.66 -18.54 10.07
CA ALA A 367 8.67 -17.32 9.26
C ALA A 367 9.99 -17.20 8.49
N ARG A 368 11.13 -17.51 9.13
CA ARG A 368 12.43 -17.56 8.47
C ARG A 368 12.43 -18.53 7.30
N ASP A 369 12.00 -19.76 7.55
CA ASP A 369 12.07 -20.84 6.55
C ASP A 369 11.20 -20.52 5.33
N GLU A 370 9.99 -20.00 5.55
CA GLU A 370 9.12 -19.60 4.44
C GLU A 370 9.66 -18.37 3.70
N PHE A 371 10.15 -17.35 4.43
CA PHE A 371 10.72 -16.17 3.78
C PHE A 371 11.99 -16.51 2.99
N LYS A 372 12.87 -17.33 3.56
CA LYS A 372 14.08 -17.82 2.88
C LYS A 372 13.73 -18.60 1.61
N LYS A 373 12.76 -19.53 1.71
CA LYS A 373 12.27 -20.27 0.56
C LYS A 373 11.82 -19.33 -0.56
N LEU A 374 11.03 -18.30 -0.27
CA LEU A 374 10.55 -17.32 -1.24
C LEU A 374 11.66 -16.50 -1.92
N VAL A 375 12.81 -16.38 -1.29
CA VAL A 375 14.00 -15.70 -1.86
C VAL A 375 14.82 -16.64 -2.74
N PHE A 376 14.91 -17.93 -2.39
CA PHE A 376 15.78 -18.90 -3.08
C PHE A 376 15.05 -19.70 -4.17
N ASP A 377 13.71 -19.78 -4.15
CA ASP A 377 12.95 -20.49 -5.18
C ASP A 377 13.21 -19.87 -6.56
N GLU A 378 13.43 -20.71 -7.56
CA GLU A 378 13.60 -20.27 -8.97
C GLU A 378 12.32 -19.57 -9.47
N ASP A 379 11.16 -20.08 -9.09
CA ASP A 379 9.86 -19.51 -9.45
C ASP A 379 9.51 -18.35 -8.50
N PHE A 380 9.39 -17.16 -9.05
CA PHE A 380 8.96 -15.99 -8.28
C PHE A 380 7.47 -16.07 -7.93
N SER A 381 7.14 -16.26 -6.65
CA SER A 381 5.75 -16.20 -6.20
C SER A 381 5.15 -14.81 -6.40
N ASP A 382 3.93 -14.73 -6.92
CA ASP A 382 3.26 -13.46 -7.21
C ASP A 382 3.12 -12.56 -5.99
N PHE A 383 2.81 -13.15 -4.83
CA PHE A 383 2.78 -12.46 -3.54
C PHE A 383 3.25 -13.41 -2.43
N LEU A 384 4.01 -12.88 -1.47
CA LEU A 384 4.50 -13.66 -0.31
C LEU A 384 3.35 -14.22 0.52
N THR A 385 2.21 -13.56 0.52
CA THR A 385 1.04 -13.98 1.28
C THR A 385 0.32 -15.19 0.68
N LEU A 386 0.48 -15.49 -0.61
CA LEU A 386 -0.18 -16.64 -1.23
C LEU A 386 0.32 -17.97 -0.66
N PRO A 387 1.63 -18.31 -0.68
CA PRO A 387 2.12 -19.52 -0.03
C PRO A 387 2.03 -19.44 1.49
N ALA A 388 2.27 -18.29 2.09
CA ALA A 388 2.16 -18.12 3.54
C ALA A 388 0.73 -18.34 4.07
N TYR A 389 -0.30 -18.07 3.26
CA TYR A 389 -1.70 -18.32 3.63
C TYR A 389 -1.99 -19.80 3.91
N GLU A 390 -1.30 -20.71 3.23
CA GLU A 390 -1.42 -22.14 3.48
C GLU A 390 -0.84 -22.56 4.85
N LEU A 391 -0.02 -21.71 5.46
CA LEU A 391 0.55 -21.95 6.79
C LEU A 391 -0.41 -21.53 7.92
N ILE A 392 -1.45 -20.76 7.62
CA ILE A 392 -2.47 -20.35 8.59
C ILE A 392 -3.55 -21.43 8.65
N LYS A 393 -3.83 -21.92 9.87
CA LYS A 393 -4.82 -22.96 10.12
C LYS A 393 -6.25 -22.41 10.14
#